data_89fcded036bb74f0f05c66d0a2c83a53
#
_entry.id   89fcded036bb74f0f05c66d0a2c83a53
#
_cell.length_a   1.000
_cell.length_b   1.000
_cell.length_c   1.000
_cell.angle_alpha   90.00
_cell.angle_beta   90.00
_cell.angle_gamma   90.00
#
_symmetry.space_group_name_H-M   'P 1'
#
loop_
_entity.id
_entity.type
_entity.pdbx_description
1 polymer ?
#
loop_
_entity_poly.entity_id
_entity_poly.type
_entity_poly.pdbx_seq_one_letter_code
_entity_poly.pdbx_strand_id
1 'polypeptide(L)'
;IFIFPNINKIRYYADHTKLDRIKKLGPAGDSAQQYSELKTYVKNFGPDNFSMDTQLIWDLAKLAEVHGPPGEAILLYKLVLKHHPKTIDGRKVKSEFDSLTKNVTDLYVPLQHYYDLVAFRKEIDTLRPPQGVLLNMGEAINSDKADYGPTIGNVDDVLLFTSKRNGHVDTLNKNYNEDLFYSRRVDGVWGYSEEFKKVNT
;
A
#
# COMPACT_ATOMS: atom_id res chain seq x y z
N ILE A 1 23.10 -0.98 -5.10
CA ILE A 1 22.21 -0.68 -3.96
C ILE A 1 22.35 0.79 -3.63
N PHE A 2 21.24 1.53 -3.58
CA PHE A 2 21.25 2.93 -3.15
C PHE A 2 21.13 2.97 -1.62
N ILE A 3 22.14 3.48 -0.94
CA ILE A 3 22.22 3.50 0.53
C ILE A 3 22.09 4.94 1.02
N PHE A 4 21.30 5.16 2.05
CA PHE A 4 21.08 6.42 2.74
C PHE A 4 21.73 6.38 4.14
N PRO A 5 23.01 6.73 4.29
CA PRO A 5 23.76 6.53 5.53
C PRO A 5 23.25 7.39 6.70
N ASN A 6 22.45 8.41 6.42
CA ASN A 6 21.92 9.33 7.41
C ASN A 6 20.45 9.08 7.78
N ILE A 7 19.81 8.05 7.20
CA ILE A 7 18.37 7.78 7.36
C ILE A 7 17.93 7.67 8.84
N ASN A 8 18.79 7.15 9.69
CA ASN A 8 18.54 7.00 11.13
C ASN A 8 19.27 8.03 12.00
N LYS A 9 19.98 9.00 11.40
CA LYS A 9 20.81 9.97 12.15
C LYS A 9 20.20 11.36 12.17
N ILE A 10 19.53 11.75 11.10
CA ILE A 10 18.91 13.07 10.97
C ILE A 10 17.50 12.89 10.41
N ARG A 11 16.57 13.77 10.75
CA ARG A 11 15.22 13.74 10.19
C ARG A 11 15.15 14.34 8.80
N TYR A 12 15.86 15.45 8.61
CA TYR A 12 15.84 16.23 7.38
C TYR A 12 17.22 16.77 7.05
N TYR A 13 17.62 16.70 5.78
CA TYR A 13 18.87 17.25 5.24
C TYR A 13 18.56 18.37 4.26
N ALA A 14 19.20 19.53 4.46
CA ALA A 14 19.17 20.63 3.51
C ALA A 14 20.54 21.34 3.46
N ASP A 15 21.03 21.55 2.25
CA ASP A 15 22.18 22.39 1.94
C ASP A 15 21.84 23.22 0.69
N HIS A 16 21.28 24.39 0.93
CA HIS A 16 20.79 25.26 -0.15
C HIS A 16 21.91 25.70 -1.09
N THR A 17 23.08 26.01 -0.58
CA THR A 17 24.22 26.44 -1.38
C THR A 17 24.66 25.35 -2.36
N LYS A 18 24.76 24.14 -1.86
CA LYS A 18 25.10 22.96 -2.68
C LYS A 18 24.00 22.65 -3.71
N LEU A 19 22.75 22.73 -3.30
CA LEU A 19 21.62 22.45 -4.19
C LEU A 19 21.53 23.46 -5.32
N ASP A 20 21.74 24.76 -5.03
CA ASP A 20 21.72 25.82 -6.06
C ASP A 20 22.86 25.64 -7.07
N ARG A 21 24.04 25.18 -6.61
CA ARG A 21 25.15 24.83 -7.51
C ARG A 21 24.75 23.68 -8.42
N ILE A 22 24.17 22.60 -7.87
CA ILE A 22 23.73 21.42 -8.64
C ILE A 22 22.69 21.80 -9.71
N LYS A 23 21.73 22.66 -9.35
CA LYS A 23 20.69 23.12 -10.29
C LYS A 23 21.26 23.91 -11.47
N LYS A 24 22.37 24.62 -11.29
CA LYS A 24 23.02 25.39 -12.37
C LYS A 24 23.75 24.50 -13.40
N LEU A 25 24.12 23.27 -13.02
CA LEU A 25 24.83 22.34 -13.93
C LEU A 25 23.95 21.88 -15.10
N GLY A 26 22.65 21.68 -14.88
CA GLY A 26 21.73 21.24 -15.92
C GLY A 26 21.67 22.22 -17.11
N PRO A 27 21.34 23.50 -16.90
CA PRO A 27 21.36 24.52 -17.96
C PRO A 27 22.74 24.74 -18.60
N ALA A 28 23.83 24.46 -17.88
CA ALA A 28 25.19 24.51 -18.41
C ALA A 28 25.57 23.33 -19.32
N GLY A 29 24.68 22.33 -19.44
CA GLY A 29 24.91 21.16 -20.29
C GLY A 29 25.75 20.05 -19.64
N ASP A 30 26.08 20.16 -18.36
CA ASP A 30 26.89 19.18 -17.64
C ASP A 30 25.99 18.20 -16.83
N SER A 31 25.19 17.42 -17.55
CA SER A 31 24.23 16.49 -16.94
C SER A 31 24.92 15.33 -16.23
N ALA A 32 26.12 14.92 -16.62
CA ALA A 32 26.87 13.87 -15.96
C ALA A 32 27.37 14.32 -14.58
N GLN A 33 27.91 15.54 -14.50
CA GLN A 33 28.31 16.12 -13.23
C GLN A 33 27.08 16.39 -12.34
N GLN A 34 25.99 16.90 -12.92
CA GLN A 34 24.72 17.11 -12.22
C GLN A 34 24.22 15.80 -11.59
N TYR A 35 24.23 14.69 -12.34
CA TYR A 35 23.88 13.37 -11.81
C TYR A 35 24.75 12.99 -10.61
N SER A 36 26.06 13.10 -10.74
CA SER A 36 27.00 12.70 -9.68
C SER A 36 26.81 13.51 -8.41
N GLU A 37 26.69 14.84 -8.53
CA GLU A 37 26.51 15.74 -7.39
C GLU A 37 25.13 15.62 -6.77
N LEU A 38 24.07 15.51 -7.58
CA LEU A 38 22.71 15.30 -7.08
C LEU A 38 22.57 13.94 -6.35
N LYS A 39 23.19 12.90 -6.90
CA LYS A 39 23.25 11.59 -6.22
C LYS A 39 23.92 11.67 -4.86
N THR A 40 25.02 12.38 -4.77
CA THR A 40 25.74 12.61 -3.50
C THR A 40 24.89 13.42 -2.52
N TYR A 41 24.15 14.40 -3.01
CA TYR A 41 23.23 15.20 -2.22
C TYR A 41 22.09 14.36 -1.65
N VAL A 42 21.38 13.62 -2.51
CA VAL A 42 20.23 12.76 -2.13
C VAL A 42 20.64 11.64 -1.19
N LYS A 43 21.85 11.11 -1.28
CA LYS A 43 22.35 10.11 -0.32
C LYS A 43 22.38 10.60 1.12
N ASN A 44 22.45 11.92 1.35
CA ASN A 44 22.45 12.49 2.70
C ASN A 44 21.03 12.65 3.30
N PHE A 45 19.98 12.31 2.57
CA PHE A 45 18.61 12.45 3.00
C PHE A 45 18.30 11.70 4.30
N GLY A 46 17.51 12.37 5.16
CA GLY A 46 16.78 11.74 6.26
C GLY A 46 15.37 11.34 5.81
N PRO A 47 14.58 10.70 6.68
CA PRO A 47 13.26 10.19 6.33
C PRO A 47 12.28 11.26 5.84
N ASP A 48 12.33 12.48 6.38
CA ASP A 48 11.41 13.55 6.02
C ASP A 48 11.65 14.08 4.58
N ASN A 49 12.89 13.99 4.05
CA ASN A 49 13.19 14.39 2.68
C ASN A 49 12.44 13.58 1.62
N PHE A 50 12.11 12.30 1.92
CA PHE A 50 11.42 11.46 0.93
C PHE A 50 10.04 11.99 0.55
N SER A 51 9.35 12.65 1.47
CA SER A 51 8.06 13.29 1.19
C SER A 51 8.19 14.77 0.83
N MET A 52 9.16 15.48 1.42
CA MET A 52 9.30 16.93 1.21
C MET A 52 10.07 17.28 -0.07
N ASP A 53 11.10 16.48 -0.39
CA ASP A 53 12.01 16.72 -1.53
C ASP A 53 11.92 15.62 -2.60
N THR A 54 10.76 14.99 -2.73
CA THR A 54 10.53 13.92 -3.71
C THR A 54 10.87 14.34 -5.14
N GLN A 55 10.72 15.63 -5.46
CA GLN A 55 11.10 16.18 -6.76
C GLN A 55 12.59 15.96 -7.06
N LEU A 56 13.47 16.11 -6.08
CA LEU A 56 14.92 15.89 -6.27
C LEU A 56 15.22 14.40 -6.55
N ILE A 57 14.47 13.49 -5.95
CA ILE A 57 14.60 12.05 -6.22
C ILE A 57 14.12 11.76 -7.65
N TRP A 58 13.05 12.40 -8.11
CA TRP A 58 12.56 12.26 -9.47
C TRP A 58 13.54 12.81 -10.51
N ASP A 59 14.09 14.01 -10.27
CA ASP A 59 15.12 14.60 -11.14
C ASP A 59 16.36 13.69 -11.18
N LEU A 60 16.77 13.12 -10.05
CA LEU A 60 17.85 12.14 -10.01
C LEU A 60 17.51 10.86 -10.79
N ALA A 61 16.25 10.39 -10.73
CA ALA A 61 15.82 9.22 -11.50
C ALA A 61 15.97 9.43 -13.00
N LYS A 62 15.57 10.60 -13.52
CA LYS A 62 15.73 10.96 -14.94
C LYS A 62 17.20 11.03 -15.35
N LEU A 63 18.05 11.63 -14.51
CA LEU A 63 19.48 11.66 -14.78
C LEU A 63 20.11 10.26 -14.73
N ALA A 64 19.61 9.40 -13.84
CA ALA A 64 20.08 8.03 -13.71
C ALA A 64 19.71 7.13 -14.92
N GLU A 65 18.67 7.47 -15.70
CA GLU A 65 18.36 6.78 -16.96
C GLU A 65 19.52 6.86 -17.97
N VAL A 66 20.21 8.00 -17.98
CA VAL A 66 21.28 8.28 -18.95
C VAL A 66 22.66 7.98 -18.35
N HIS A 67 22.89 8.33 -17.09
CA HIS A 67 24.23 8.33 -16.46
C HIS A 67 24.38 7.30 -15.34
N GLY A 68 23.28 6.69 -14.90
CA GLY A 68 23.29 5.74 -13.77
C GLY A 68 23.63 4.31 -14.18
N PRO A 69 24.02 3.49 -13.22
CA PRO A 69 24.16 2.06 -13.45
C PRO A 69 22.79 1.42 -13.72
N PRO A 70 22.76 0.27 -14.44
CA PRO A 70 21.53 -0.45 -14.73
C PRO A 70 20.67 -0.69 -13.47
N GLY A 71 19.37 -0.38 -13.57
CA GLY A 71 18.39 -0.56 -12.50
C GLY A 71 18.38 0.54 -11.42
N GLU A 72 19.29 1.51 -11.43
CA GLU A 72 19.27 2.60 -10.45
C GLU A 72 18.07 3.52 -10.67
N ALA A 73 17.79 3.91 -11.91
CA ALA A 73 16.62 4.71 -12.25
C ALA A 73 15.32 4.05 -11.77
N ILE A 74 15.16 2.75 -12.00
CA ILE A 74 14.01 1.96 -11.56
C ILE A 74 13.81 2.06 -10.03
N LEU A 75 14.89 1.93 -9.25
CA LEU A 75 14.81 2.06 -7.79
C LEU A 75 14.40 3.46 -7.34
N LEU A 76 14.93 4.48 -8.00
CA LEU A 76 14.60 5.88 -7.70
C LEU A 76 13.14 6.20 -8.05
N TYR A 77 12.65 5.75 -9.21
CA TYR A 77 11.23 5.88 -9.56
C TYR A 77 10.31 5.19 -8.56
N LYS A 78 10.67 3.99 -8.08
CA LYS A 78 9.91 3.30 -7.02
C LYS A 78 9.85 4.12 -5.74
N LEU A 79 10.95 4.78 -5.35
CA LEU A 79 10.95 5.67 -4.19
C LEU A 79 10.03 6.87 -4.39
N VAL A 80 10.06 7.50 -5.59
CA VAL A 80 9.15 8.62 -5.91
C VAL A 80 7.69 8.17 -5.83
N LEU A 81 7.35 7.09 -6.51
CA LEU A 81 5.97 6.56 -6.52
C LEU A 81 5.46 6.21 -5.12
N LYS A 82 6.35 5.74 -4.25
CA LYS A 82 5.99 5.38 -2.88
C LYS A 82 5.79 6.60 -1.97
N HIS A 83 6.56 7.65 -2.15
CA HIS A 83 6.66 8.77 -1.18
C HIS A 83 6.14 10.11 -1.71
N HIS A 84 5.68 10.20 -2.97
CA HIS A 84 5.31 11.49 -3.54
C HIS A 84 4.13 12.15 -2.82
N PRO A 85 4.21 13.46 -2.55
CA PRO A 85 3.08 14.25 -2.08
C PRO A 85 2.09 14.50 -3.24
N LYS A 86 0.90 14.99 -2.90
CA LYS A 86 -0.15 15.35 -3.91
C LYS A 86 0.30 16.39 -4.95
N THR A 87 1.39 17.10 -4.68
CA THR A 87 1.96 18.13 -5.58
C THR A 87 2.72 17.54 -6.77
N ILE A 88 3.09 16.27 -6.72
CA ILE A 88 3.77 15.57 -7.82
C ILE A 88 2.74 14.83 -8.66
N ASP A 89 2.84 14.94 -9.98
CA ASP A 89 2.03 14.17 -10.91
C ASP A 89 2.46 12.69 -10.91
N GLY A 90 1.87 11.91 -10.01
CA GLY A 90 2.14 10.49 -9.87
C GLY A 90 1.82 9.67 -11.12
N ARG A 91 0.90 10.14 -12.00
CA ARG A 91 0.60 9.46 -13.28
C ARG A 91 1.76 9.59 -14.24
N LYS A 92 2.37 10.78 -14.30
CA LYS A 92 3.55 11.03 -15.13
C LYS A 92 4.74 10.20 -14.65
N VAL A 93 5.01 10.20 -13.34
CA VAL A 93 6.06 9.35 -12.74
C VAL A 93 5.83 7.87 -13.05
N LYS A 94 4.59 7.40 -12.92
CA LYS A 94 4.21 6.02 -13.23
C LYS A 94 4.44 5.68 -14.70
N SER A 95 4.07 6.57 -15.61
CA SER A 95 4.29 6.38 -17.07
C SER A 95 5.78 6.28 -17.41
N GLU A 96 6.62 7.13 -16.82
CA GLU A 96 8.08 7.09 -17.00
C GLU A 96 8.66 5.76 -16.45
N PHE A 97 8.23 5.34 -15.26
CA PHE A 97 8.62 4.06 -14.68
C PHE A 97 8.23 2.86 -15.55
N ASP A 98 6.98 2.82 -16.02
CA ASP A 98 6.47 1.72 -16.83
C ASP A 98 7.21 1.62 -18.18
N SER A 99 7.64 2.74 -18.75
CA SER A 99 8.43 2.75 -19.99
C SER A 99 9.78 2.06 -19.81
N LEU A 100 10.40 2.19 -18.63
CA LEU A 100 11.69 1.54 -18.33
C LEU A 100 11.55 0.05 -18.05
N THR A 101 10.50 -0.34 -17.36
CA THR A 101 10.32 -1.71 -16.90
C THR A 101 9.47 -2.57 -17.84
N LYS A 102 8.80 -1.95 -18.82
CA LYS A 102 7.72 -2.57 -19.63
C LYS A 102 6.63 -3.20 -18.73
N ASN A 103 6.49 -2.69 -17.54
CA ASN A 103 5.58 -3.21 -16.53
C ASN A 103 4.31 -2.38 -16.50
N VAL A 104 3.20 -2.95 -16.98
CA VAL A 104 1.87 -2.30 -17.01
C VAL A 104 0.96 -2.73 -15.85
N THR A 105 1.42 -3.60 -14.96
CA THR A 105 0.55 -4.21 -13.95
C THR A 105 0.79 -3.75 -12.52
N ASP A 106 1.97 -3.21 -12.20
CA ASP A 106 2.29 -2.78 -10.83
C ASP A 106 1.57 -1.48 -10.46
N LEU A 107 0.75 -1.55 -9.43
CA LEU A 107 0.10 -0.40 -8.82
C LEU A 107 0.92 0.08 -7.62
N TYR A 108 1.48 1.28 -7.73
CA TYR A 108 2.16 1.93 -6.62
C TYR A 108 1.22 2.91 -5.93
N VAL A 109 0.92 2.63 -4.67
CA VAL A 109 0.11 3.50 -3.82
C VAL A 109 1.06 4.39 -3.00
N PRO A 110 0.88 5.72 -3.00
CA PRO A 110 1.69 6.62 -2.20
C PRO A 110 1.65 6.25 -0.72
N LEU A 111 2.78 6.38 -0.03
CA LEU A 111 2.86 6.09 1.41
C LEU A 111 1.90 6.98 2.22
N GLN A 112 1.65 8.21 1.76
CA GLN A 112 0.67 9.11 2.37
C GLN A 112 -0.73 8.49 2.45
N HIS A 113 -1.15 7.75 1.43
CA HIS A 113 -2.43 7.04 1.48
C HIS A 113 -2.52 6.05 2.65
N TYR A 114 -1.43 5.34 2.94
CA TYR A 114 -1.39 4.44 4.10
C TYR A 114 -1.42 5.19 5.41
N TYR A 115 -0.75 6.35 5.51
CA TYR A 115 -0.82 7.21 6.69
C TYR A 115 -2.23 7.76 6.89
N ASP A 116 -2.91 8.17 5.82
CA ASP A 116 -4.30 8.62 5.87
C ASP A 116 -5.21 7.48 6.36
N LEU A 117 -5.05 6.26 5.84
CA LEU A 117 -5.79 5.09 6.30
C LEU A 117 -5.56 4.79 7.79
N VAL A 118 -4.30 4.89 8.27
CA VAL A 118 -3.97 4.70 9.68
C VAL A 118 -4.57 5.80 10.55
N ALA A 119 -4.57 7.06 10.08
CA ALA A 119 -5.20 8.17 10.79
C ALA A 119 -6.71 7.97 10.89
N PHE A 120 -7.40 7.62 9.80
CA PHE A 120 -8.82 7.27 9.79
C PHE A 120 -9.13 6.13 10.74
N ARG A 121 -8.30 5.08 10.75
CA ARG A 121 -8.48 3.94 11.65
C ARG A 121 -8.37 4.37 13.11
N LYS A 122 -7.40 5.20 13.47
CA LYS A 122 -7.27 5.74 14.83
C LYS A 122 -8.49 6.56 15.24
N GLU A 123 -9.05 7.34 14.33
CA GLU A 123 -10.26 8.14 14.56
C GLU A 123 -11.48 7.25 14.84
N ILE A 124 -11.62 6.17 14.10
CA ILE A 124 -12.66 5.15 14.29
C ILE A 124 -12.40 4.35 15.60
N ASP A 125 -11.16 3.96 15.84
CA ASP A 125 -10.77 3.16 17.02
C ASP A 125 -10.90 3.95 18.33
N THR A 126 -10.86 5.30 18.30
CA THR A 126 -11.16 6.13 19.48
C THR A 126 -12.63 6.07 19.88
N LEU A 127 -13.54 5.75 18.95
CA LEU A 127 -14.96 5.58 19.24
C LEU A 127 -15.26 4.20 19.84
N ARG A 128 -14.50 3.16 19.47
CA ARG A 128 -14.55 1.80 20.03
C ARG A 128 -13.20 1.09 19.81
N PRO A 129 -12.22 1.25 20.70
CA PRO A 129 -10.98 0.50 20.58
C PRO A 129 -11.29 -1.00 20.62
N PRO A 130 -10.78 -1.81 19.68
CA PRO A 130 -10.96 -3.24 19.72
C PRO A 130 -10.25 -3.79 20.97
N GLN A 131 -11.04 -4.27 21.92
CA GLN A 131 -10.52 -4.97 23.11
C GLN A 131 -10.28 -6.45 22.76
N GLY A 132 -9.31 -6.71 21.90
CA GLY A 132 -9.00 -8.08 21.55
C GLY A 132 -8.09 -8.24 20.35
N VAL A 133 -7.66 -9.45 20.12
CA VAL A 133 -6.90 -9.85 18.93
C VAL A 133 -7.88 -10.31 17.86
N LEU A 134 -7.79 -9.75 16.66
CA LEU A 134 -8.56 -10.22 15.50
C LEU A 134 -7.87 -11.47 14.95
N LEU A 135 -8.52 -12.61 15.11
CA LEU A 135 -8.06 -13.88 14.55
C LEU A 135 -8.98 -14.29 13.38
N ASN A 136 -8.38 -14.79 12.31
CA ASN A 136 -9.12 -15.43 11.24
C ASN A 136 -9.73 -16.74 11.80
N MET A 137 -11.02 -16.96 11.60
CA MET A 137 -11.73 -18.12 12.12
C MET A 137 -11.43 -19.42 11.34
N GLY A 138 -10.61 -19.34 10.30
CA GLY A 138 -10.19 -20.49 9.51
C GLY A 138 -11.28 -21.06 8.60
N GLU A 139 -10.94 -22.15 7.93
CA GLU A 139 -11.79 -22.80 6.92
C GLU A 139 -13.08 -23.43 7.49
N ALA A 140 -13.15 -23.63 8.79
CA ALA A 140 -14.36 -24.09 9.43
C ALA A 140 -15.53 -23.09 9.29
N ILE A 141 -15.19 -21.80 9.27
CA ILE A 141 -16.17 -20.71 9.16
C ILE A 141 -16.03 -19.99 7.81
N ASN A 142 -14.83 -19.59 7.44
CA ASN A 142 -14.60 -18.77 6.25
C ASN A 142 -14.54 -19.65 4.98
N SER A 143 -15.10 -19.15 3.89
CA SER A 143 -15.02 -19.74 2.56
C SER A 143 -14.13 -18.92 1.62
N ASP A 144 -13.98 -19.39 0.37
CA ASP A 144 -13.36 -18.65 -0.73
C ASP A 144 -14.28 -17.57 -1.34
N LYS A 145 -15.50 -17.45 -0.84
CA LYS A 145 -16.51 -16.49 -1.26
C LYS A 145 -16.74 -15.45 -0.14
N ALA A 146 -17.63 -14.50 -0.40
CA ALA A 146 -17.99 -13.50 0.59
C ALA A 146 -18.80 -14.12 1.74
N ASP A 147 -18.26 -13.96 2.97
CA ASP A 147 -18.90 -14.31 4.23
C ASP A 147 -19.04 -13.03 5.05
N TYR A 148 -20.25 -12.72 5.56
CA TYR A 148 -20.52 -11.43 6.23
C TYR A 148 -21.75 -11.48 7.14
N GLY A 149 -21.96 -10.39 7.92
CA GLY A 149 -23.09 -10.25 8.82
C GLY A 149 -23.07 -11.22 9.99
N PRO A 150 -21.94 -11.50 10.66
CA PRO A 150 -21.88 -12.47 11.75
C PRO A 150 -22.70 -12.01 12.94
N THR A 151 -23.48 -12.92 13.51
CA THR A 151 -24.22 -12.75 14.75
C THR A 151 -23.94 -13.95 15.67
N ILE A 152 -23.58 -13.70 16.92
CA ILE A 152 -23.35 -14.75 17.91
C ILE A 152 -24.51 -14.74 18.90
N GLY A 153 -25.16 -15.87 19.07
CA GLY A 153 -26.15 -16.09 20.12
C GLY A 153 -25.50 -16.22 21.48
N ASN A 154 -25.97 -15.47 22.47
CA ASN A 154 -25.38 -15.42 23.79
C ASN A 154 -25.59 -16.70 24.65
N VAL A 155 -26.52 -17.56 24.23
CA VAL A 155 -26.95 -18.73 25.07
C VAL A 155 -26.40 -20.04 24.51
N ASP A 156 -26.15 -20.15 23.21
CA ASP A 156 -25.94 -21.45 22.56
C ASP A 156 -24.59 -21.63 21.89
N ASP A 157 -23.66 -20.69 22.06
CA ASP A 157 -22.37 -20.72 21.33
C ASP A 157 -22.57 -20.98 19.81
N VAL A 158 -23.58 -20.32 19.24
CA VAL A 158 -23.92 -20.43 17.82
C VAL A 158 -23.56 -19.14 17.12
N LEU A 159 -22.78 -19.27 16.06
CA LEU A 159 -22.49 -18.21 15.09
C LEU A 159 -23.43 -18.37 13.90
N LEU A 160 -24.20 -17.34 13.59
CA LEU A 160 -25.00 -17.24 12.37
C LEU A 160 -24.38 -16.17 11.45
N PHE A 161 -24.30 -16.44 10.16
CA PHE A 161 -23.73 -15.51 9.19
C PHE A 161 -24.27 -15.77 7.78
N THR A 162 -24.11 -14.80 6.91
CA THR A 162 -24.49 -14.90 5.48
C THR A 162 -23.27 -15.29 4.65
N SER A 163 -23.46 -16.17 3.66
CA SER A 163 -22.40 -16.63 2.78
C SER A 163 -22.88 -16.80 1.34
N LYS A 164 -21.99 -16.57 0.41
CA LYS A 164 -22.20 -16.87 -1.04
C LYS A 164 -21.55 -18.19 -1.47
N ARG A 165 -21.18 -19.06 -0.54
CA ARG A 165 -20.38 -20.28 -0.80
C ARG A 165 -21.10 -21.35 -1.61
N ASN A 166 -22.43 -21.42 -1.58
CA ASN A 166 -23.19 -22.42 -2.33
C ASN A 166 -23.09 -22.25 -3.85
N GLY A 167 -22.63 -21.10 -4.32
CA GLY A 167 -22.40 -20.86 -5.73
C GLY A 167 -23.66 -20.83 -6.61
N HIS A 168 -24.85 -20.84 -6.01
CA HIS A 168 -26.07 -20.67 -6.74
C HIS A 168 -26.16 -19.26 -7.31
N VAL A 169 -26.42 -19.14 -8.59
CA VAL A 169 -26.55 -17.88 -9.29
C VAL A 169 -28.03 -17.59 -9.53
N ASP A 170 -28.49 -16.45 -9.05
CA ASP A 170 -29.81 -15.95 -9.41
C ASP A 170 -29.87 -15.71 -10.92
N THR A 171 -30.85 -16.39 -11.57
CA THR A 171 -31.03 -16.35 -13.01
C THR A 171 -31.46 -14.99 -13.55
N LEU A 172 -32.04 -14.13 -12.69
CA LEU A 172 -32.56 -12.82 -13.09
C LEU A 172 -31.45 -11.74 -13.10
N ASN A 173 -30.60 -11.69 -12.07
CA ASN A 173 -29.61 -10.63 -11.89
C ASN A 173 -28.16 -11.13 -12.00
N LYS A 174 -27.93 -12.42 -12.24
CA LYS A 174 -26.61 -13.06 -12.38
C LYS A 174 -25.70 -12.89 -11.13
N ASN A 175 -26.29 -12.61 -10.00
CA ASN A 175 -25.56 -12.53 -8.72
C ASN A 175 -25.60 -13.89 -8.01
N TYR A 176 -24.58 -14.16 -7.20
CA TYR A 176 -24.60 -15.30 -6.30
C TYR A 176 -25.66 -15.10 -5.23
N ASN A 177 -26.46 -16.12 -4.99
CA ASN A 177 -27.41 -16.14 -3.89
C ASN A 177 -26.69 -16.06 -2.54
N GLU A 178 -27.36 -15.45 -1.61
CA GLU A 178 -26.91 -15.22 -0.25
C GLU A 178 -27.69 -16.15 0.67
N ASP A 179 -27.01 -17.13 1.21
CA ASP A 179 -27.60 -18.13 2.10
C ASP A 179 -27.14 -17.93 3.54
N LEU A 180 -27.98 -18.27 4.49
CA LEU A 180 -27.63 -18.28 5.92
C LEU A 180 -26.91 -19.57 6.28
N PHE A 181 -25.80 -19.41 6.98
CA PHE A 181 -25.01 -20.49 7.56
C PHE A 181 -24.90 -20.33 9.06
N TYR A 182 -24.71 -21.42 9.76
CA TYR A 182 -24.42 -21.41 11.16
C TYR A 182 -23.26 -22.34 11.51
N SER A 183 -22.60 -22.04 12.61
CA SER A 183 -21.62 -22.93 13.25
C SER A 183 -21.86 -22.97 14.74
N ARG A 184 -21.51 -24.07 15.38
CA ARG A 184 -21.58 -24.25 16.81
C ARG A 184 -20.18 -24.30 17.41
N ARG A 185 -20.02 -23.68 18.57
CA ARG A 185 -18.79 -23.76 19.34
C ARG A 185 -18.91 -24.83 20.38
N VAL A 186 -17.98 -25.81 20.35
CA VAL A 186 -17.88 -26.89 21.32
C VAL A 186 -16.49 -26.85 21.94
N ASP A 187 -16.38 -26.81 23.21
CA ASP A 187 -15.12 -26.72 23.96
C ASP A 187 -14.22 -25.56 23.53
N GLY A 188 -14.83 -24.44 23.18
CA GLY A 188 -14.12 -23.23 22.73
C GLY A 188 -13.72 -23.22 21.26
N VAL A 189 -13.97 -24.28 20.50
CA VAL A 189 -13.61 -24.42 19.09
C VAL A 189 -14.85 -24.37 18.21
N TRP A 190 -14.82 -23.56 17.16
CA TRP A 190 -15.88 -23.50 16.17
C TRP A 190 -15.83 -24.71 15.23
N GLY A 191 -16.95 -25.39 15.11
CA GLY A 191 -17.14 -26.48 14.13
C GLY A 191 -17.29 -25.97 12.71
N TYR A 192 -17.29 -26.89 11.74
CA TYR A 192 -17.59 -26.56 10.36
C TYR A 192 -18.99 -25.94 10.24
N SER A 193 -19.08 -24.91 9.42
CA SER A 193 -20.33 -24.22 9.18
C SER A 193 -21.30 -25.08 8.34
N GLU A 194 -22.55 -25.06 8.73
CA GLU A 194 -23.65 -25.78 8.07
C GLU A 194 -24.68 -24.79 7.52
N GLU A 195 -25.28 -25.16 6.42
CA GLU A 195 -26.35 -24.37 5.82
C GLU A 195 -27.61 -24.36 6.69
N PHE A 196 -28.23 -23.20 6.88
CA PHE A 196 -29.46 -23.07 7.63
C PHE A 196 -30.67 -23.32 6.73
N LYS A 197 -30.85 -24.60 6.32
CA LYS A 197 -31.83 -25.09 5.33
C LYS A 197 -33.31 -24.74 5.60
N LYS A 198 -33.64 -24.36 6.84
CA LYS A 198 -35.03 -23.98 7.18
C LYS A 198 -35.43 -22.59 6.67
N VAL A 199 -34.44 -21.77 6.32
CA VAL A 199 -34.64 -20.38 5.95
C VAL A 199 -34.17 -20.08 4.54
N ASN A 200 -33.13 -20.79 4.09
CA ASN A 200 -32.65 -20.69 2.72
C ASN A 200 -33.65 -21.31 1.72
N THR A 201 -33.82 -20.67 0.56
CA THR A 201 -34.76 -21.07 -0.49
C THR A 201 -34.04 -21.51 -1.75
#